data_411e77b80e57a99366732043d1cda452
#
_entry.id   411e77b80e57a99366732043d1cda452
#
_cell.length_a   1.000
_cell.length_b   1.000
_cell.length_c   1.000
_cell.angle_alpha   90.00
_cell.angle_beta   90.00
_cell.angle_gamma   90.00
#
_symmetry.space_group_name_H-M   'P 1'
#
loop_
_entity.id
_entity.type
_entity.pdbx_description
1 polymer ?
#
loop_
_entity_poly.entity_id
_entity_poly.type
_entity_poly.pdbx_seq_one_letter_code
_entity_poly.pdbx_strand_id
1 'polypeptide(L)'
;MAGKKNKKIENEGENKENKKVNVKENDQFNVIITGVGGQGVMTLGSLLALAGHEEEKNVMTSELHGLAKRFGHTEFHFRMGNVTTTIVPNKSADLIIALEPLESLPLAKYCDKEKTIAYIDSVQIKPTRMDIEGTNYPDIEEIKNRLKSHCKEVIVVNASSEAKRITGSSTYSNIYILGKIIKNKHIGIKQSTIIKILEEQFGKDNINITVLKEAMKE
;
A
#
# COMPACT_ATOMS: atom_id res chain seq x y z
N MET A 1 81.19 -20.50 -1.80
CA MET A 1 80.42 -19.76 -0.76
C MET A 1 79.30 -19.03 -1.46
N ALA A 2 78.07 -19.56 -1.40
CA ALA A 2 76.94 -19.08 -2.15
C ALA A 2 75.95 -18.42 -1.20
N GLY A 3 75.75 -17.12 -1.38
CA GLY A 3 74.74 -16.36 -0.64
C GLY A 3 73.38 -16.46 -1.31
N LYS A 4 72.41 -17.06 -0.65
CA LYS A 4 70.98 -17.08 -1.07
C LYS A 4 70.32 -15.74 -0.76
N LYS A 5 69.88 -15.04 -1.80
CA LYS A 5 68.94 -13.89 -1.69
C LYS A 5 67.54 -14.38 -1.50
N ASN A 6 66.93 -14.10 -0.36
CA ASN A 6 65.50 -14.26 -0.12
C ASN A 6 64.74 -13.09 -0.77
N LYS A 7 63.86 -13.39 -1.73
CA LYS A 7 62.83 -12.46 -2.25
C LYS A 7 61.65 -12.41 -1.29
N LYS A 8 61.43 -11.26 -0.70
CA LYS A 8 60.18 -10.90 0.01
C LYS A 8 59.08 -10.71 -1.04
N ILE A 9 58.05 -11.50 -0.94
CA ILE A 9 56.78 -11.27 -1.68
C ILE A 9 55.95 -10.39 -0.79
N GLU A 10 55.74 -9.14 -1.20
CA GLU A 10 54.79 -8.23 -0.59
C GLU A 10 53.41 -8.56 -1.10
N ASN A 11 52.57 -9.11 -0.22
CA ASN A 11 51.11 -9.24 -0.47
C ASN A 11 50.48 -7.88 -0.20
N GLU A 12 50.12 -7.18 -1.28
CA GLU A 12 49.20 -6.05 -1.20
C GLU A 12 47.78 -6.62 -0.95
N GLY A 13 47.41 -6.64 0.32
CA GLY A 13 46.02 -6.90 0.74
C GLY A 13 45.17 -5.66 0.45
N GLU A 14 44.35 -5.73 -0.58
CA GLU A 14 43.29 -4.74 -0.81
C GLU A 14 42.35 -4.68 0.40
N ASN A 15 42.48 -3.64 1.15
CA ASN A 15 41.62 -3.28 2.27
C ASN A 15 40.31 -2.71 1.67
N LYS A 16 39.37 -3.58 1.33
CA LYS A 16 38.01 -3.16 0.99
C LYS A 16 37.36 -2.66 2.27
N GLU A 17 37.49 -1.36 2.52
CA GLU A 17 36.68 -0.68 3.52
C GLU A 17 35.21 -0.96 3.24
N ASN A 18 34.62 -1.80 4.10
CA ASN A 18 33.18 -1.92 4.22
C ASN A 18 32.63 -0.55 4.64
N LYS A 19 32.27 0.29 3.68
CA LYS A 19 31.44 1.46 3.93
C LYS A 19 30.13 0.95 4.53
N LYS A 20 30.02 1.02 5.86
CA LYS A 20 28.74 0.92 6.55
C LYS A 20 27.88 2.04 6.00
N VAL A 21 26.94 1.68 5.11
CA VAL A 21 25.89 2.58 4.65
C VAL A 21 25.09 2.93 5.91
N ASN A 22 25.24 4.16 6.40
CA ASN A 22 24.39 4.71 7.45
C ASN A 22 23.00 4.91 6.84
N VAL A 23 22.20 3.85 6.84
CA VAL A 23 20.79 3.91 6.44
C VAL A 23 20.06 4.56 7.60
N LYS A 24 19.56 5.76 7.38
CA LYS A 24 18.66 6.42 8.34
C LYS A 24 17.44 5.52 8.51
N GLU A 25 17.03 5.25 9.74
CA GLU A 25 15.88 4.43 10.14
C GLU A 25 14.55 4.87 9.48
N ASN A 26 14.50 6.06 8.87
CA ASN A 26 13.34 6.73 8.29
C ASN A 26 13.13 6.49 6.78
N ASP A 27 13.76 5.49 6.17
CA ASP A 27 13.70 5.28 4.71
C ASP A 27 12.76 4.14 4.33
N GLN A 28 11.74 3.88 5.14
CA GLN A 28 10.72 2.87 4.88
C GLN A 28 9.35 3.53 4.68
N PHE A 29 8.58 3.01 3.73
CA PHE A 29 7.18 3.36 3.53
C PHE A 29 6.34 2.09 3.46
N ASN A 30 5.39 1.95 4.38
CA ASN A 30 4.61 0.74 4.59
C ASN A 30 3.13 1.02 4.33
N VAL A 31 2.54 0.30 3.38
CA VAL A 31 1.13 0.40 3.02
C VAL A 31 0.45 -0.94 3.23
N ILE A 32 -0.76 -0.93 3.76
CA ILE A 32 -1.64 -2.10 3.76
C ILE A 32 -2.92 -1.72 3.02
N ILE A 33 -3.27 -2.54 2.04
CA ILE A 33 -4.50 -2.40 1.27
C ILE A 33 -5.41 -3.56 1.66
N THR A 34 -6.65 -3.28 1.99
CA THR A 34 -7.62 -4.30 2.36
C THR A 34 -8.97 -4.08 1.68
N GLY A 35 -9.74 -5.15 1.63
CA GLY A 35 -11.09 -5.15 1.08
C GLY A 35 -11.62 -6.57 0.93
N VAL A 36 -12.72 -6.70 0.24
CA VAL A 36 -13.26 -8.00 -0.14
C VAL A 36 -12.89 -8.38 -1.57
N GLY A 37 -12.85 -9.67 -1.86
CA GLY A 37 -12.50 -10.19 -3.17
C GLY A 37 -13.34 -9.56 -4.28
N GLY A 38 -12.68 -9.05 -5.32
CA GLY A 38 -13.29 -8.35 -6.47
C GLY A 38 -13.17 -6.81 -6.42
N GLN A 39 -12.79 -6.19 -5.30
CA GLN A 39 -12.64 -4.73 -5.20
C GLN A 39 -11.31 -4.19 -5.78
N GLY A 40 -10.42 -5.06 -6.26
CA GLY A 40 -9.17 -4.62 -6.87
C GLY A 40 -8.03 -4.32 -5.87
N VAL A 41 -8.05 -4.94 -4.68
CA VAL A 41 -6.96 -4.89 -3.69
C VAL A 41 -5.64 -5.28 -4.33
N MET A 42 -5.62 -6.45 -5.01
CA MET A 42 -4.42 -6.97 -5.69
C MET A 42 -3.95 -6.07 -6.82
N THR A 43 -4.88 -5.55 -7.61
CA THR A 43 -4.56 -4.63 -8.73
C THR A 43 -3.87 -3.37 -8.21
N LEU A 44 -4.42 -2.77 -7.15
CA LEU A 44 -3.84 -1.58 -6.54
C LEU A 44 -2.46 -1.87 -5.93
N GLY A 45 -2.33 -2.99 -5.22
CA GLY A 45 -1.06 -3.41 -4.60
C GLY A 45 0.03 -3.65 -5.64
N SER A 46 -0.29 -4.38 -6.73
CA SER A 46 0.63 -4.64 -7.83
C SER A 46 1.05 -3.35 -8.54
N LEU A 47 0.13 -2.41 -8.73
CA LEU A 47 0.41 -1.10 -9.33
C LEU A 47 1.42 -0.30 -8.47
N LEU A 48 1.23 -0.28 -7.15
CA LEU A 48 2.18 0.37 -6.25
C LEU A 48 3.55 -0.33 -6.26
N ALA A 49 3.57 -1.67 -6.34
CA ALA A 49 4.81 -2.44 -6.41
C ALA A 49 5.60 -2.10 -7.69
N LEU A 50 4.93 -2.09 -8.85
CA LEU A 50 5.55 -1.70 -10.11
C LEU A 50 6.07 -0.26 -10.08
N ALA A 51 5.28 0.66 -9.51
CA ALA A 51 5.69 2.06 -9.38
C ALA A 51 6.89 2.25 -8.44
N GLY A 52 6.96 1.47 -7.36
CA GLY A 52 8.12 1.48 -6.47
C GLY A 52 9.39 0.94 -7.15
N HIS A 53 9.27 -0.13 -7.93
CA HIS A 53 10.38 -0.67 -8.73
C HIS A 53 10.83 0.30 -9.83
N GLU A 54 9.91 0.99 -10.49
CA GLU A 54 10.24 2.02 -11.48
C GLU A 54 11.05 3.17 -10.88
N GLU A 55 10.89 3.45 -9.59
CA GLU A 55 11.70 4.41 -8.84
C GLU A 55 12.99 3.81 -8.25
N GLU A 56 13.38 2.61 -8.69
CA GLU A 56 14.58 1.89 -8.24
C GLU A 56 14.60 1.66 -6.71
N LYS A 57 13.42 1.57 -6.09
CA LYS A 57 13.28 1.27 -4.67
C LYS A 57 13.29 -0.24 -4.42
N ASN A 58 13.84 -0.65 -3.29
CA ASN A 58 13.62 -2.01 -2.79
C ASN A 58 12.16 -2.14 -2.39
N VAL A 59 11.42 -3.07 -2.99
CA VAL A 59 9.99 -3.31 -2.74
C VAL A 59 9.78 -4.75 -2.32
N MET A 60 9.05 -4.94 -1.23
CA MET A 60 8.62 -6.23 -0.73
C MET A 60 7.10 -6.25 -0.59
N THR A 61 6.46 -7.31 -1.06
CA THR A 61 5.01 -7.47 -1.00
C THR A 61 4.60 -8.81 -0.42
N SER A 62 3.40 -8.87 0.15
CA SER A 62 2.75 -10.10 0.57
C SER A 62 1.25 -9.98 0.40
N GLU A 63 0.64 -11.09 0.02
CA GLU A 63 -0.80 -11.24 -0.18
C GLU A 63 -1.36 -12.18 0.87
N LEU A 64 -2.43 -11.76 1.52
CA LEU A 64 -3.14 -12.57 2.51
C LEU A 64 -4.61 -12.69 2.08
N HIS A 65 -5.09 -13.91 1.99
CA HIS A 65 -6.45 -14.21 1.60
C HIS A 65 -7.17 -14.98 2.69
N GLY A 66 -8.44 -14.61 2.94
CA GLY A 66 -9.36 -15.43 3.72
C GLY A 66 -9.70 -16.76 3.00
N LEU A 67 -10.22 -17.72 3.74
CA LEU A 67 -10.60 -19.04 3.19
C LEU A 67 -11.83 -18.99 2.27
N ALA A 68 -12.58 -17.90 2.24
CA ALA A 68 -13.77 -17.76 1.41
C ALA A 68 -13.40 -17.58 -0.08
N LYS A 69 -13.98 -18.41 -0.97
CA LYS A 69 -13.73 -18.37 -2.41
C LYS A 69 -14.29 -17.11 -3.10
N ARG A 70 -15.29 -16.43 -2.52
CA ARG A 70 -15.89 -15.17 -3.03
C ARG A 70 -16.18 -14.24 -1.87
N PHE A 71 -15.98 -12.93 -2.09
CA PHE A 71 -16.20 -11.89 -1.09
C PHE A 71 -15.46 -12.11 0.24
N GLY A 72 -14.39 -12.93 0.21
CA GLY A 72 -13.52 -13.13 1.36
C GLY A 72 -12.60 -11.94 1.59
N HIS A 73 -12.15 -11.81 2.84
CA HIS A 73 -11.12 -10.86 3.22
C HIS A 73 -9.90 -10.98 2.31
N THR A 74 -9.42 -9.86 1.83
CA THR A 74 -8.18 -9.77 1.04
C THR A 74 -7.32 -8.64 1.61
N GLU A 75 -6.07 -8.94 1.88
CA GLU A 75 -5.11 -7.97 2.42
C GLU A 75 -3.82 -8.03 1.59
N PHE A 76 -3.29 -6.88 1.22
CA PHE A 76 -2.04 -6.73 0.50
C PHE A 76 -1.10 -5.84 1.30
N HIS A 77 0.07 -6.36 1.65
CA HIS A 77 1.14 -5.61 2.26
C HIS A 77 2.11 -5.13 1.20
N PHE A 78 2.37 -3.84 1.19
CA PHE A 78 3.40 -3.21 0.37
C PHE A 78 4.40 -2.52 1.29
N ARG A 79 5.67 -2.81 1.08
CA ARG A 79 6.76 -2.19 1.82
C ARG A 79 7.83 -1.72 0.85
N MET A 80 8.31 -0.50 1.02
CA MET A 80 9.29 0.13 0.14
C MET A 80 10.42 0.75 0.96
N GLY A 81 11.64 0.74 0.41
CA GLY A 81 12.84 1.32 1.03
C GLY A 81 13.71 0.29 1.74
N ASN A 82 14.26 0.62 2.89
CA ASN A 82 15.13 -0.29 3.63
C ASN A 82 14.34 -1.36 4.40
N VAL A 83 13.81 -2.33 3.65
CA VAL A 83 12.93 -3.38 4.18
C VAL A 83 13.50 -4.77 3.87
N THR A 84 13.35 -5.71 4.81
CA THR A 84 13.86 -7.09 4.71
C THR A 84 12.77 -8.14 4.91
N THR A 85 11.53 -7.72 5.22
CA THR A 85 10.38 -8.62 5.42
C THR A 85 9.19 -8.11 4.62
N THR A 86 8.31 -9.01 4.19
CA THR A 86 7.15 -8.67 3.35
C THR A 86 5.95 -8.18 4.16
N ILE A 87 5.79 -8.66 5.39
CA ILE A 87 4.68 -8.27 6.26
C ILE A 87 5.02 -6.96 7.00
N VAL A 88 4.09 -6.02 6.98
CA VAL A 88 4.20 -4.78 7.76
C VAL A 88 4.18 -5.12 9.25
N PRO A 89 5.17 -4.68 10.04
CA PRO A 89 5.16 -4.90 11.49
C PRO A 89 4.02 -4.14 12.18
N ASN A 90 3.63 -4.61 13.38
CA ASN A 90 2.66 -3.88 14.20
C ASN A 90 3.13 -2.44 14.45
N LYS A 91 2.18 -1.50 14.46
CA LYS A 91 2.43 -0.04 14.66
C LYS A 91 3.44 0.56 13.68
N SER A 92 3.50 0.02 12.44
CA SER A 92 4.47 0.45 11.45
C SER A 92 3.87 0.90 10.11
N ALA A 93 2.55 0.79 9.94
CA ALA A 93 1.90 1.28 8.74
C ALA A 93 1.98 2.80 8.64
N ASP A 94 2.33 3.31 7.46
CA ASP A 94 2.27 4.73 7.13
C ASP A 94 0.91 5.04 6.49
N LEU A 95 0.40 4.11 5.68
CA LEU A 95 -0.86 4.26 4.97
C LEU A 95 -1.70 2.98 5.03
N ILE A 96 -2.98 3.12 5.35
CA ILE A 96 -4.01 2.08 5.22
C ILE A 96 -4.96 2.50 4.10
N ILE A 97 -5.27 1.58 3.19
CA ILE A 97 -6.27 1.76 2.14
C ILE A 97 -7.31 0.66 2.28
N ALA A 98 -8.49 1.00 2.77
CA ALA A 98 -9.59 0.06 2.94
C ALA A 98 -10.66 0.31 1.86
N LEU A 99 -10.83 -0.64 0.97
CA LEU A 99 -11.86 -0.59 -0.07
C LEU A 99 -13.23 -1.04 0.46
N GLU A 100 -13.26 -1.55 1.70
CA GLU A 100 -14.45 -1.91 2.45
C GLU A 100 -14.25 -1.54 3.93
N PRO A 101 -15.19 -0.78 4.56
CA PRO A 101 -14.97 -0.23 5.88
C PRO A 101 -14.70 -1.26 6.99
N LEU A 102 -15.49 -2.35 7.03
CA LEU A 102 -15.36 -3.37 8.09
C LEU A 102 -14.01 -4.07 8.05
N GLU A 103 -13.45 -4.25 6.86
CA GLU A 103 -12.15 -4.87 6.61
C GLU A 103 -10.98 -4.01 7.15
N SER A 104 -11.22 -2.74 7.45
CA SER A 104 -10.21 -1.86 8.04
C SER A 104 -9.96 -2.11 9.53
N LEU A 105 -10.94 -2.63 10.27
CA LEU A 105 -10.85 -2.78 11.73
C LEU A 105 -9.75 -3.75 12.19
N PRO A 106 -9.54 -4.91 11.55
CA PRO A 106 -8.44 -5.81 11.90
C PRO A 106 -7.05 -5.18 11.73
N LEU A 107 -6.95 -4.13 10.90
CA LEU A 107 -5.68 -3.45 10.62
C LEU A 107 -5.25 -2.47 11.71
N ALA A 108 -6.09 -2.20 12.71
CA ALA A 108 -5.77 -1.31 13.83
C ALA A 108 -4.45 -1.66 14.54
N LYS A 109 -4.09 -2.96 14.58
CA LYS A 109 -2.82 -3.44 15.16
C LYS A 109 -1.57 -2.93 14.44
N TYR A 110 -1.68 -2.63 13.13
CA TYR A 110 -0.58 -2.12 12.33
C TYR A 110 -0.48 -0.59 12.37
N CYS A 111 -1.53 0.09 12.84
CA CYS A 111 -1.58 1.55 12.88
C CYS A 111 -0.72 2.12 14.02
N ASP A 112 -0.15 3.28 13.74
CA ASP A 112 0.54 4.14 14.69
C ASP A 112 -0.19 5.49 14.73
N LYS A 113 -0.58 5.92 15.93
CA LYS A 113 -1.36 7.15 16.14
C LYS A 113 -0.65 8.42 15.70
N GLU A 114 0.69 8.39 15.66
CA GLU A 114 1.49 9.56 15.30
C GLU A 114 1.72 9.71 13.78
N LYS A 115 1.57 8.59 13.01
CA LYS A 115 1.91 8.63 11.59
C LYS A 115 0.87 8.04 10.64
N THR A 116 0.15 6.99 11.03
CA THR A 116 -0.72 6.26 10.10
C THR A 116 -1.90 7.09 9.62
N ILE A 117 -2.04 7.19 8.30
CA ILE A 117 -3.23 7.77 7.66
C ILE A 117 -4.05 6.63 7.06
N ALA A 118 -5.35 6.59 7.34
CA ALA A 118 -6.26 5.59 6.81
C ALA A 118 -7.26 6.21 5.83
N TYR A 119 -7.32 5.69 4.61
CA TYR A 119 -8.35 5.99 3.61
C TYR A 119 -9.34 4.83 3.55
N ILE A 120 -10.62 5.13 3.67
CA ILE A 120 -11.70 4.14 3.72
C ILE A 120 -12.76 4.50 2.68
N ASP A 121 -13.08 3.58 1.76
CA ASP A 121 -14.27 3.75 0.92
C ASP A 121 -15.52 3.61 1.78
N SER A 122 -16.51 4.45 1.55
CA SER A 122 -17.78 4.43 2.29
C SER A 122 -18.72 3.28 1.89
N VAL A 123 -18.39 2.53 0.82
CA VAL A 123 -19.25 1.42 0.36
C VAL A 123 -19.22 0.26 1.36
N GLN A 124 -20.40 -0.15 1.80
CA GLN A 124 -20.57 -1.25 2.74
C GLN A 124 -20.96 -2.52 1.98
N ILE A 125 -20.19 -3.59 2.17
CA ILE A 125 -20.49 -4.93 1.64
C ILE A 125 -20.73 -5.84 2.83
N LYS A 126 -22.01 -5.99 3.19
CA LYS A 126 -22.41 -6.78 4.36
C LYS A 126 -21.99 -8.25 4.18
N PRO A 127 -21.17 -8.80 5.10
CA PRO A 127 -20.81 -10.21 5.07
C PRO A 127 -22.05 -11.10 5.26
N THR A 128 -22.19 -12.18 4.48
CA THR A 128 -23.31 -13.15 4.60
C THR A 128 -23.49 -13.69 6.01
N ARG A 129 -22.38 -13.84 6.77
CA ARG A 129 -22.42 -14.28 8.16
C ARG A 129 -23.27 -13.36 9.05
N MET A 130 -23.21 -12.05 8.83
CA MET A 130 -24.03 -11.09 9.58
C MET A 130 -25.53 -11.26 9.35
N ASP A 131 -25.92 -11.65 8.15
CA ASP A 131 -27.32 -11.97 7.85
C ASP A 131 -27.78 -13.23 8.57
N ILE A 132 -26.94 -14.25 8.63
CA ILE A 132 -27.22 -15.51 9.36
C ILE A 132 -27.32 -15.27 10.86
N GLU A 133 -26.44 -14.44 11.42
CA GLU A 133 -26.37 -14.13 12.86
C GLU A 133 -27.36 -13.04 13.28
N GLY A 134 -28.09 -12.42 12.34
CA GLY A 134 -29.01 -11.32 12.62
C GLY A 134 -28.33 -10.06 13.15
N THR A 135 -27.02 -9.88 12.87
CA THR A 135 -26.26 -8.71 13.32
C THR A 135 -26.32 -7.58 12.31
N ASN A 136 -26.32 -6.34 12.81
CA ASN A 136 -26.32 -5.15 11.96
C ASN A 136 -24.88 -4.79 11.55
N TYR A 137 -24.73 -4.27 10.31
CA TYR A 137 -23.49 -3.67 9.87
C TYR A 137 -23.24 -2.38 10.70
N PRO A 138 -22.03 -2.17 11.27
CA PRO A 138 -21.72 -0.96 12.02
C PRO A 138 -21.84 0.30 11.15
N ASP A 139 -22.23 1.42 11.75
CA ASP A 139 -22.22 2.72 11.05
C ASP A 139 -20.78 3.09 10.65
N ILE A 140 -20.65 3.79 9.52
CA ILE A 140 -19.35 4.25 9.02
C ILE A 140 -18.63 5.17 10.04
N GLU A 141 -19.38 6.00 10.77
CA GLU A 141 -18.82 6.85 11.81
C GLU A 141 -18.36 6.03 13.03
N GLU A 142 -19.02 4.91 13.34
CA GLU A 142 -18.57 4.00 14.39
C GLU A 142 -17.23 3.36 14.00
N ILE A 143 -17.11 2.84 12.76
CA ILE A 143 -15.87 2.26 12.23
C ILE A 143 -14.75 3.29 12.25
N LYS A 144 -15.02 4.49 11.74
CA LYS A 144 -14.08 5.62 11.71
C LYS A 144 -13.59 5.98 13.12
N ASN A 145 -14.50 6.06 14.10
CA ASN A 145 -14.14 6.40 15.48
C ASN A 145 -13.29 5.31 16.15
N ARG A 146 -13.55 4.03 15.88
CA ARG A 146 -12.72 2.91 16.34
C ARG A 146 -11.30 3.01 15.80
N LEU A 147 -11.13 3.30 14.51
CA LEU A 147 -9.80 3.46 13.89
C LEU A 147 -9.08 4.74 14.33
N LYS A 148 -9.83 5.82 14.60
CA LYS A 148 -9.26 7.12 14.99
C LYS A 148 -8.47 7.06 16.30
N SER A 149 -8.74 6.08 17.16
CA SER A 149 -7.94 5.82 18.36
C SER A 149 -6.55 5.24 18.07
N HIS A 150 -6.35 4.66 16.87
CA HIS A 150 -5.12 3.99 16.45
C HIS A 150 -4.37 4.71 15.33
N CYS A 151 -5.05 5.58 14.57
CA CYS A 151 -4.49 6.29 13.42
C CYS A 151 -4.34 7.79 13.74
N LYS A 152 -3.37 8.42 13.08
CA LYS A 152 -3.20 9.88 13.08
C LYS A 152 -4.40 10.55 12.42
N GLU A 153 -4.85 10.00 11.31
CA GLU A 153 -5.98 10.51 10.55
C GLU A 153 -6.78 9.38 9.90
N VAL A 154 -8.10 9.53 9.84
CA VAL A 154 -9.02 8.62 9.15
C VAL A 154 -9.88 9.42 8.18
N ILE A 155 -9.72 9.15 6.88
CA ILE A 155 -10.38 9.86 5.78
C ILE A 155 -11.37 8.90 5.13
N VAL A 156 -12.65 9.20 5.24
CA VAL A 156 -13.70 8.46 4.53
C VAL A 156 -13.90 9.09 3.15
N VAL A 157 -13.91 8.26 2.11
CA VAL A 157 -14.04 8.68 0.71
C VAL A 157 -15.22 7.95 0.08
N ASN A 158 -16.07 8.65 -0.67
CA ASN A 158 -17.16 8.04 -1.43
C ASN A 158 -16.65 7.47 -2.78
N ALA A 159 -15.56 6.68 -2.74
CA ALA A 159 -14.84 6.29 -3.93
C ALA A 159 -15.66 5.44 -4.90
N SER A 160 -16.42 4.49 -4.39
CA SER A 160 -17.30 3.64 -5.20
C SER A 160 -18.40 4.43 -5.88
N SER A 161 -19.01 5.41 -5.19
CA SER A 161 -20.05 6.26 -5.76
C SER A 161 -19.49 7.19 -6.82
N GLU A 162 -18.34 7.81 -6.57
CA GLU A 162 -17.68 8.71 -7.52
C GLU A 162 -17.14 7.96 -8.74
N ALA A 163 -16.51 6.81 -8.57
CA ALA A 163 -16.10 5.96 -9.68
C ALA A 163 -17.30 5.59 -10.56
N LYS A 164 -18.42 5.22 -9.94
CA LYS A 164 -19.67 4.92 -10.67
C LYS A 164 -20.24 6.15 -11.40
N ARG A 165 -20.19 7.33 -10.79
CA ARG A 165 -20.60 8.60 -11.42
C ARG A 165 -19.76 8.90 -12.68
N ILE A 166 -18.44 8.68 -12.61
CA ILE A 166 -17.51 9.00 -13.70
C ILE A 166 -17.58 7.97 -14.84
N THR A 167 -17.70 6.67 -14.50
CA THR A 167 -17.47 5.57 -15.46
C THR A 167 -18.69 4.69 -15.71
N GLY A 168 -19.74 4.81 -14.90
CA GLY A 168 -20.87 3.87 -14.87
C GLY A 168 -20.60 2.63 -13.99
N SER A 169 -19.39 2.44 -13.46
CA SER A 169 -19.00 1.27 -12.67
C SER A 169 -18.23 1.65 -11.42
N SER A 170 -18.52 0.98 -10.30
CA SER A 170 -17.73 1.13 -9.05
C SER A 170 -16.40 0.37 -9.07
N THR A 171 -16.10 -0.40 -10.12
CA THR A 171 -14.88 -1.21 -10.25
C THR A 171 -13.60 -0.37 -10.10
N TYR A 172 -13.66 0.93 -10.41
CA TYR A 172 -12.53 1.86 -10.38
C TYR A 172 -12.38 2.62 -9.06
N SER A 173 -13.07 2.21 -7.99
CA SER A 173 -13.00 2.86 -6.68
C SER A 173 -11.58 2.83 -6.08
N ASN A 174 -10.84 1.74 -6.29
CA ASN A 174 -9.44 1.61 -5.89
C ASN A 174 -8.55 2.68 -6.53
N ILE A 175 -8.76 3.02 -7.80
CA ILE A 175 -8.03 4.08 -8.51
C ILE A 175 -8.48 5.47 -8.05
N TYR A 176 -9.77 5.64 -7.75
CA TYR A 176 -10.27 6.90 -7.20
C TYR A 176 -9.64 7.21 -5.84
N ILE A 177 -9.61 6.24 -4.92
CA ILE A 177 -8.90 6.41 -3.63
C ILE A 177 -7.42 6.75 -3.84
N LEU A 178 -6.74 6.05 -4.77
CA LEU A 178 -5.35 6.36 -5.11
C LEU A 178 -5.18 7.82 -5.55
N GLY A 179 -6.11 8.35 -6.36
CA GLY A 179 -6.10 9.76 -6.77
C GLY A 179 -6.21 10.72 -5.59
N LYS A 180 -7.08 10.44 -4.61
CA LYS A 180 -7.18 11.23 -3.36
C LYS A 180 -5.91 11.19 -2.53
N ILE A 181 -5.27 10.02 -2.43
CA ILE A 181 -4.00 9.82 -1.71
C ILE A 181 -2.88 10.65 -2.36
N ILE A 182 -2.80 10.63 -3.70
CA ILE A 182 -1.81 11.40 -4.46
C ILE A 182 -2.02 12.90 -4.29
N LYS A 183 -3.27 13.38 -4.43
CA LYS A 183 -3.63 14.78 -4.22
C LYS A 183 -3.16 15.29 -2.86
N ASN A 184 -3.37 14.51 -1.81
CA ASN A 184 -3.00 14.85 -0.45
C ASN A 184 -1.52 14.59 -0.13
N LYS A 185 -0.73 14.09 -1.11
CA LYS A 185 0.69 13.76 -0.95
C LYS A 185 0.98 12.75 0.17
N HIS A 186 0.05 11.82 0.38
CA HIS A 186 0.15 10.79 1.42
C HIS A 186 0.78 9.49 0.89
N ILE A 187 1.45 9.54 -0.25
CA ILE A 187 2.15 8.40 -0.84
C ILE A 187 3.60 8.74 -1.15
N GLY A 188 4.52 7.82 -0.85
CA GLY A 188 5.96 7.99 -1.06
C GLY A 188 6.45 7.72 -2.49
N ILE A 189 5.54 7.70 -3.49
CA ILE A 189 5.80 7.45 -4.90
C ILE A 189 5.38 8.68 -5.71
N LYS A 190 6.16 9.04 -6.73
CA LYS A 190 5.84 10.19 -7.58
C LYS A 190 4.57 9.96 -8.39
N GLN A 191 3.74 10.99 -8.50
CA GLN A 191 2.53 10.96 -9.33
C GLN A 191 2.83 10.57 -10.78
N SER A 192 3.90 11.12 -11.37
CA SER A 192 4.31 10.82 -12.75
C SER A 192 4.62 9.34 -12.96
N THR A 193 5.23 8.70 -11.97
CA THR A 193 5.54 7.27 -11.99
C THR A 193 4.27 6.43 -11.95
N ILE A 194 3.32 6.77 -11.09
CA ILE A 194 2.02 6.07 -11.01
C ILE A 194 1.26 6.20 -12.33
N ILE A 195 1.22 7.39 -12.95
CA ILE A 195 0.57 7.59 -14.24
C ILE A 195 1.26 6.76 -15.33
N LYS A 196 2.59 6.76 -15.38
CA LYS A 196 3.37 5.95 -16.32
C LYS A 196 3.01 4.46 -16.20
N ILE A 197 2.99 3.91 -14.98
CA ILE A 197 2.64 2.50 -14.77
C ILE A 197 1.18 2.21 -15.16
N LEU A 198 0.24 3.11 -14.89
CA LEU A 198 -1.14 2.97 -15.37
C LEU A 198 -1.23 2.93 -16.90
N GLU A 199 -0.46 3.77 -17.60
CA GLU A 199 -0.38 3.79 -19.07
C GLU A 199 0.22 2.49 -19.63
N GLU A 200 1.25 1.97 -18.99
CA GLU A 200 1.92 0.72 -19.39
C GLU A 200 1.01 -0.50 -19.18
N GLN A 201 0.29 -0.56 -18.05
CA GLN A 201 -0.56 -1.69 -17.71
C GLN A 201 -1.90 -1.72 -18.45
N PHE A 202 -2.49 -0.56 -18.75
CA PHE A 202 -3.86 -0.46 -19.25
C PHE A 202 -3.99 0.34 -20.56
N GLY A 203 -2.89 0.88 -21.10
CA GLY A 203 -2.87 1.73 -22.29
C GLY A 203 -3.00 3.22 -21.96
N LYS A 204 -2.57 4.10 -22.89
CA LYS A 204 -2.47 5.55 -22.65
C LYS A 204 -3.81 6.26 -22.42
N ASP A 205 -4.87 5.83 -23.10
CA ASP A 205 -6.19 6.45 -23.04
C ASP A 205 -7.19 5.64 -22.20
N ASN A 206 -6.69 4.92 -21.21
CA ASN A 206 -7.57 4.05 -20.40
C ASN A 206 -8.36 4.86 -19.36
N ILE A 207 -9.49 4.30 -18.96
CA ILE A 207 -10.43 4.91 -18.02
C ILE A 207 -9.83 5.13 -16.63
N ASN A 208 -8.84 4.31 -16.21
CA ASN A 208 -8.18 4.48 -14.92
C ASN A 208 -7.49 5.84 -14.80
N ILE A 209 -6.86 6.33 -15.88
CA ILE A 209 -6.21 7.65 -15.88
C ILE A 209 -7.24 8.76 -15.73
N THR A 210 -8.40 8.64 -16.38
CA THR A 210 -9.49 9.60 -16.23
C THR A 210 -9.98 9.64 -14.78
N VAL A 211 -10.26 8.47 -14.17
CA VAL A 211 -10.70 8.38 -12.78
C VAL A 211 -9.66 8.95 -11.82
N LEU A 212 -8.38 8.60 -12.00
CA LEU A 212 -7.28 9.14 -11.19
C LEU A 212 -7.24 10.68 -11.23
N LYS A 213 -7.29 11.24 -12.45
CA LYS A 213 -7.24 12.71 -12.66
C LYS A 213 -8.45 13.42 -12.07
N GLU A 214 -9.66 12.87 -12.22
CA GLU A 214 -10.87 13.43 -11.59
C GLU A 214 -10.77 13.41 -10.06
N ALA A 215 -10.36 12.29 -9.48
CA ALA A 215 -10.17 12.19 -8.03
C ALA A 215 -9.15 13.20 -7.48
N MET A 216 -8.16 13.57 -8.26
CA MET A 216 -7.14 14.56 -7.87
C MET A 216 -7.63 16.01 -7.97
N LYS A 217 -8.71 16.31 -8.72
CA LYS A 217 -9.29 17.67 -8.81
C LYS A 217 -10.14 18.02 -7.57
N GLU A 218 -10.91 17.07 -7.07
CA GLU A 218 -11.82 17.20 -5.93
C GLU A 218 -11.09 17.10 -4.58
#